data_938984e7a98259f5aa9978650fbe5a9d
#
_entry.id   938984e7a98259f5aa9978650fbe5a9d
#
_cell.length_a   1.000
_cell.length_b   1.000
_cell.length_c   1.000
_cell.angle_alpha   90.00
_cell.angle_beta   90.00
_cell.angle_gamma   90.00
#
_symmetry.space_group_name_H-M   'P 1'
#
loop_
_entity.id
_entity.type
_entity.pdbx_description
1 polymer ?
#
loop_
_entity_poly.entity_id
_entity_poly.type
_entity_poly.pdbx_seq_one_letter_code
_entity_poly.pdbx_strand_id
1 'polypeptide(L)'
;MDKFSIKDLNLYYGDFHALKNVNLNLGANEITAFIGPSGCGKSTLLKSLNRMNDLVEGCRITGEVLLDGENVYGGMDVNLLRRRVGMVFQKPNPFPMSIYDNIAYGPRTHGVRSKVKLDDIVERALRSAAIWDEVKDRLKKSALGMSGGQQQRLCIARALAVQPEVLLMDEPTSA
;
A
#
# COMPACT_ATOMS: atom_id res chain seq x y z
N MET A 1 -4.27 -20.99 5.20
CA MET A 1 -5.41 -20.37 4.50
C MET A 1 -4.84 -19.27 3.62
N ASP A 2 -5.17 -19.27 2.35
CA ASP A 2 -4.64 -18.29 1.40
C ASP A 2 -5.31 -16.94 1.60
N LYS A 3 -4.52 -15.88 1.74
CA LYS A 3 -5.00 -14.50 1.81
C LYS A 3 -5.31 -13.97 0.42
N PHE A 4 -4.39 -14.23 -0.54
CA PHE A 4 -4.64 -14.03 -1.96
C PHE A 4 -4.53 -15.34 -2.72
N SER A 5 -5.44 -15.56 -3.67
CA SER A 5 -5.34 -16.60 -4.70
C SER A 5 -5.43 -15.95 -6.07
N ILE A 6 -4.40 -16.14 -6.88
CA ILE A 6 -4.26 -15.57 -8.21
C ILE A 6 -4.30 -16.71 -9.21
N LYS A 7 -5.19 -16.62 -10.22
CA LYS A 7 -5.40 -17.66 -11.23
C LYS A 7 -5.41 -17.05 -12.62
N ASP A 8 -4.54 -17.59 -13.47
CA ASP A 8 -4.42 -17.23 -14.89
C ASP A 8 -4.38 -15.72 -15.15
N LEU A 9 -3.72 -14.97 -14.23
CA LEU A 9 -3.65 -13.52 -14.30
C LEU A 9 -2.79 -13.09 -15.48
N ASN A 10 -3.41 -12.37 -16.41
CA ASN A 10 -2.74 -11.69 -17.50
C ASN A 10 -3.00 -10.19 -17.41
N LEU A 11 -1.97 -9.39 -17.64
CA LEU A 11 -2.09 -7.94 -17.68
C LEU A 11 -1.39 -7.36 -18.90
N TYR A 12 -2.09 -6.43 -19.53
CA TYR A 12 -1.62 -5.73 -20.73
C TYR A 12 -1.62 -4.22 -20.47
N TYR A 13 -0.60 -3.53 -20.95
CA TYR A 13 -0.56 -2.09 -21.13
C TYR A 13 -0.61 -1.79 -22.63
N GLY A 14 -1.79 -1.42 -23.17
CA GLY A 14 -2.00 -1.42 -24.60
C GLY A 14 -1.73 -2.80 -25.19
N ASP A 15 -0.77 -2.89 -26.12
CA ASP A 15 -0.35 -4.16 -26.77
C ASP A 15 0.73 -4.91 -26.00
N PHE A 16 1.34 -4.29 -24.99
CA PHE A 16 2.41 -4.91 -24.22
C PHE A 16 1.85 -5.87 -23.15
N HIS A 17 2.15 -7.18 -23.29
CA HIS A 17 1.76 -8.22 -22.35
C HIS A 17 2.72 -8.28 -21.17
N ALA A 18 2.43 -7.55 -20.10
CA ALA A 18 3.29 -7.33 -18.93
C ALA A 18 3.29 -8.49 -17.93
N LEU A 19 2.13 -9.09 -17.65
CA LEU A 19 2.02 -10.31 -16.82
C LEU A 19 1.40 -11.42 -17.66
N LYS A 20 2.01 -12.62 -17.62
CA LYS A 20 1.65 -13.74 -18.48
C LYS A 20 1.27 -14.94 -17.63
N ASN A 21 -0.02 -15.26 -17.60
CA ASN A 21 -0.57 -16.45 -16.95
C ASN A 21 -0.02 -16.70 -15.54
N VAL A 22 -0.06 -15.65 -14.69
CA VAL A 22 0.46 -15.75 -13.33
C VAL A 22 -0.51 -16.52 -12.46
N ASN A 23 0.00 -17.60 -11.84
CA ASN A 23 -0.73 -18.43 -10.87
C ASN A 23 0.06 -18.43 -9.56
N LEU A 24 -0.54 -17.98 -8.45
CA LEU A 24 0.16 -17.81 -7.18
C LEU A 24 -0.84 -17.76 -6.02
N ASN A 25 -0.48 -18.41 -4.91
CA ASN A 25 -1.19 -18.27 -3.65
C ASN A 25 -0.28 -17.58 -2.63
N LEU A 26 -0.83 -16.63 -1.89
CA LEU A 26 -0.15 -15.90 -0.82
C LEU A 26 -0.87 -16.21 0.50
N GLY A 27 -0.13 -16.72 1.47
CA GLY A 27 -0.67 -17.09 2.77
C GLY A 27 -1.05 -15.90 3.65
N ALA A 28 -1.89 -16.16 4.64
CA ALA A 28 -2.23 -15.19 5.67
C ALA A 28 -1.18 -15.18 6.78
N ASN A 29 -0.92 -13.98 7.34
CA ASN A 29 0.01 -13.78 8.46
C ASN A 29 1.46 -14.20 8.18
N GLU A 30 1.91 -14.06 6.93
CA GLU A 30 3.28 -14.33 6.52
C GLU A 30 3.86 -13.19 5.68
N ILE A 31 5.19 -13.17 5.57
CA ILE A 31 5.91 -12.23 4.71
C ILE A 31 6.33 -12.98 3.44
N THR A 32 5.83 -12.52 2.30
CA THR A 32 6.22 -13.05 0.99
C THR A 32 7.06 -12.01 0.25
N ALA A 33 8.25 -12.40 -0.23
CA ALA A 33 9.12 -11.55 -1.03
C ALA A 33 9.14 -12.00 -2.49
N PHE A 34 8.89 -11.06 -3.41
CA PHE A 34 9.08 -11.28 -4.84
C PHE A 34 10.49 -10.86 -5.25
N ILE A 35 11.29 -11.81 -5.73
CA ILE A 35 12.67 -11.59 -6.13
C ILE A 35 12.79 -11.80 -7.65
N GLY A 36 13.52 -10.91 -8.32
CA GLY A 36 13.75 -10.99 -9.77
C GLY A 36 14.36 -9.70 -10.31
N PRO A 37 14.83 -9.70 -11.57
CA PRO A 37 15.46 -8.54 -12.19
C PRO A 37 14.49 -7.36 -12.33
N SER A 38 15.04 -6.16 -12.53
CA SER A 38 14.24 -4.98 -12.87
C SER A 38 13.41 -5.23 -14.13
N GLY A 39 12.16 -4.77 -14.13
CA GLY A 39 11.25 -4.91 -15.28
C GLY A 39 10.58 -6.28 -15.44
N CYS A 40 10.82 -7.27 -14.55
CA CYS A 40 10.17 -8.58 -14.65
C CYS A 40 8.70 -8.60 -14.18
N GLY A 41 8.10 -7.46 -13.81
CA GLY A 41 6.67 -7.36 -13.48
C GLY A 41 6.32 -7.36 -11.99
N LYS A 42 7.28 -7.33 -11.05
CA LYS A 42 7.02 -7.33 -9.60
C LYS A 42 6.06 -6.22 -9.18
N SER A 43 6.38 -4.97 -9.52
CA SER A 43 5.54 -3.80 -9.21
C SER A 43 4.18 -3.86 -9.90
N THR A 44 4.12 -4.39 -11.12
CA THR A 44 2.86 -4.60 -11.85
C THR A 44 1.98 -5.61 -11.13
N LEU A 45 2.55 -6.72 -10.65
CA LEU A 45 1.83 -7.72 -9.88
C LEU A 45 1.33 -7.13 -8.55
N LEU A 46 2.18 -6.45 -7.78
CA LEU A 46 1.77 -5.78 -6.53
C LEU A 46 0.59 -4.83 -6.76
N LYS A 47 0.69 -3.96 -7.78
CA LYS A 47 -0.37 -3.01 -8.14
C LYS A 47 -1.66 -3.67 -8.62
N SER A 48 -1.60 -4.92 -9.09
CA SER A 48 -2.79 -5.69 -9.45
C SER A 48 -3.58 -6.16 -8.23
N LEU A 49 -2.92 -6.37 -7.08
CA LEU A 49 -3.58 -6.86 -5.85
C LEU A 49 -4.49 -5.82 -5.19
N ASN A 50 -4.29 -4.51 -5.45
CA ASN A 50 -5.11 -3.43 -4.91
C ASN A 50 -5.72 -2.53 -6.00
N ARG A 51 -5.74 -3.00 -7.25
CA ARG A 51 -6.32 -2.31 -8.40
C ARG A 51 -5.71 -0.93 -8.69
N MET A 52 -4.42 -0.72 -8.34
CA MET A 52 -3.72 0.52 -8.72
C MET A 52 -3.45 0.60 -10.22
N ASN A 53 -3.41 -0.55 -10.91
CA ASN A 53 -3.27 -0.59 -12.37
C ASN A 53 -4.51 -0.05 -13.11
N ASP A 54 -5.69 0.03 -12.46
CA ASP A 54 -6.89 0.67 -13.03
C ASP A 54 -6.67 2.16 -13.35
N LEU A 55 -5.66 2.79 -12.74
CA LEU A 55 -5.31 4.19 -12.97
C LEU A 55 -4.41 4.38 -14.21
N VAL A 56 -3.97 3.30 -14.84
CA VAL A 56 -3.12 3.34 -16.03
C VAL A 56 -4.02 3.20 -17.27
N GLU A 57 -4.03 4.22 -18.10
CA GLU A 57 -4.79 4.21 -19.34
C GLU A 57 -4.36 3.04 -20.25
N GLY A 58 -5.34 2.36 -20.83
CA GLY A 58 -5.09 1.18 -21.68
C GLY A 58 -4.69 -0.09 -20.92
N CYS A 59 -4.74 -0.09 -19.57
CA CYS A 59 -4.51 -1.30 -18.80
C CYS A 59 -5.70 -2.26 -18.94
N ARG A 60 -5.41 -3.50 -19.31
CA ARG A 60 -6.41 -4.58 -19.41
C ARG A 60 -5.93 -5.78 -18.60
N ILE A 61 -6.81 -6.30 -17.75
CA ILE A 61 -6.54 -7.43 -16.88
C ILE A 61 -7.54 -8.55 -17.16
N THR A 62 -7.07 -9.80 -17.20
CA THR A 62 -7.89 -11.01 -17.29
C THR A 62 -7.40 -12.05 -16.29
N GLY A 63 -8.21 -13.05 -16.00
CA GLY A 63 -7.95 -14.01 -14.92
C GLY A 63 -8.63 -13.58 -13.62
N GLU A 64 -8.26 -14.21 -12.51
CA GLU A 64 -8.86 -13.98 -11.21
C GLU A 64 -7.81 -13.56 -10.19
N VAL A 65 -8.15 -12.58 -9.35
CA VAL A 65 -7.41 -12.22 -8.14
C VAL A 65 -8.40 -12.24 -6.99
N LEU A 66 -8.28 -13.22 -6.12
CA LEU A 66 -9.19 -13.43 -5.01
C LEU A 66 -8.52 -12.97 -3.70
N LEU A 67 -9.18 -12.10 -2.94
CA LEU A 67 -8.84 -11.73 -1.56
C LEU A 67 -9.84 -12.40 -0.63
N ASP A 68 -9.38 -13.32 0.22
CA ASP A 68 -10.25 -14.14 1.09
C ASP A 68 -11.39 -14.84 0.30
N GLY A 69 -11.13 -15.25 -0.94
CA GLY A 69 -12.10 -15.91 -1.83
C GLY A 69 -13.00 -14.98 -2.63
N GLU A 70 -12.95 -13.65 -2.41
CA GLU A 70 -13.72 -12.65 -3.16
C GLU A 70 -12.88 -12.03 -4.28
N ASN A 71 -13.41 -12.02 -5.51
CA ASN A 71 -12.67 -11.49 -6.67
C ASN A 71 -12.59 -9.96 -6.60
N VAL A 72 -11.35 -9.44 -6.50
CA VAL A 72 -11.09 -7.99 -6.41
C VAL A 72 -11.47 -7.23 -7.68
N TYR A 73 -11.55 -7.92 -8.84
CA TYR A 73 -12.01 -7.36 -10.12
C TYR A 73 -13.49 -7.68 -10.42
N GLY A 74 -14.18 -8.34 -9.48
CA GLY A 74 -15.61 -8.59 -9.55
C GLY A 74 -16.44 -7.37 -9.11
N GLY A 75 -17.31 -7.56 -8.15
CA GLY A 75 -18.15 -6.48 -7.60
C GLY A 75 -17.57 -5.73 -6.39
N MET A 76 -16.33 -6.02 -5.97
CA MET A 76 -15.74 -5.42 -4.77
C MET A 76 -15.53 -3.91 -4.94
N ASP A 77 -15.98 -3.13 -3.95
CA ASP A 77 -15.73 -1.68 -3.91
C ASP A 77 -14.21 -1.41 -3.78
N VAL A 78 -13.68 -0.56 -4.67
CA VAL A 78 -12.24 -0.25 -4.74
C VAL A 78 -11.74 0.45 -3.48
N ASN A 79 -12.56 1.28 -2.84
CA ASN A 79 -12.17 1.97 -1.60
C ASN A 79 -12.09 0.99 -0.43
N LEU A 80 -13.04 0.03 -0.38
CA LEU A 80 -12.99 -1.05 0.59
C LEU A 80 -11.76 -1.93 0.37
N LEU A 81 -11.46 -2.32 -0.87
CA LEU A 81 -10.25 -3.07 -1.20
C LEU A 81 -8.99 -2.33 -0.74
N ARG A 82 -8.84 -1.05 -1.08
CA ARG A 82 -7.64 -0.27 -0.75
C ARG A 82 -7.52 0.06 0.74
N ARG A 83 -8.61 -0.02 1.50
CA ARG A 83 -8.57 0.02 2.96
C ARG A 83 -8.00 -1.27 3.54
N ARG A 84 -8.38 -2.43 2.98
CA ARG A 84 -7.89 -3.75 3.40
C ARG A 84 -6.47 -4.02 2.92
N VAL A 85 -6.10 -3.52 1.75
CA VAL A 85 -4.82 -3.77 1.06
C VAL A 85 -4.09 -2.44 0.86
N GLY A 86 -3.28 -2.06 1.85
CA GLY A 86 -2.44 -0.87 1.82
C GLY A 86 -1.24 -1.04 0.89
N MET A 87 -0.67 0.09 0.42
CA MET A 87 0.52 0.07 -0.44
C MET A 87 1.51 1.17 -0.06
N VAL A 88 2.79 0.80 -0.04
CA VAL A 88 3.93 1.70 0.06
C VAL A 88 4.69 1.66 -1.26
N PHE A 89 4.88 2.82 -1.87
CA PHE A 89 5.54 2.94 -3.17
C PHE A 89 7.05 3.04 -3.03
N GLN A 90 7.77 2.68 -4.09
CA GLN A 90 9.23 2.75 -4.16
C GLN A 90 9.75 4.17 -3.87
N LYS A 91 9.13 5.19 -4.46
CA LYS A 91 9.47 6.59 -4.18
C LYS A 91 8.56 7.11 -3.06
N PRO A 92 9.14 7.76 -2.02
CA PRO A 92 8.35 8.44 -1.00
C PRO A 92 7.36 9.43 -1.62
N ASN A 93 6.14 9.42 -1.13
CA ASN A 93 5.08 10.32 -1.62
C ASN A 93 4.29 10.94 -0.45
N PRO A 94 4.95 11.64 0.48
CA PRO A 94 4.24 12.32 1.55
C PRO A 94 3.30 13.39 0.97
N PHE A 95 2.15 13.56 1.60
CA PHE A 95 1.25 14.66 1.23
C PHE A 95 1.86 16.01 1.64
N PRO A 96 1.58 17.12 0.94
CA PRO A 96 2.06 18.47 1.26
C PRO A 96 1.33 19.04 2.49
N MET A 97 1.43 18.35 3.61
CA MET A 97 0.83 18.69 4.89
C MET A 97 1.77 18.32 6.04
N SER A 98 1.33 18.52 7.29
CA SER A 98 2.14 18.19 8.46
C SER A 98 2.43 16.68 8.57
N ILE A 99 3.46 16.32 9.36
CA ILE A 99 3.77 14.91 9.68
C ILE A 99 2.54 14.25 10.32
N TYR A 100 1.91 14.95 11.29
CA TYR A 100 0.70 14.50 11.97
C TYR A 100 -0.44 14.24 10.97
N ASP A 101 -0.72 15.21 10.11
CA ASP A 101 -1.86 15.11 9.19
C ASP A 101 -1.66 14.06 8.10
N ASN A 102 -0.42 13.77 7.70
CA ASN A 102 -0.12 12.64 6.81
C ASN A 102 -0.62 11.31 7.42
N ILE A 103 -0.38 11.10 8.72
CA ILE A 103 -0.80 9.86 9.40
C ILE A 103 -2.31 9.88 9.69
N ALA A 104 -2.81 11.02 10.21
CA ALA A 104 -4.21 11.16 10.61
C ALA A 104 -5.19 11.19 9.41
N TYR A 105 -4.71 11.39 8.19
CA TYR A 105 -5.54 11.53 7.00
C TYR A 105 -6.44 10.33 6.77
N GLY A 106 -5.87 9.12 6.69
CA GLY A 106 -6.63 7.89 6.47
C GLY A 106 -7.66 7.63 7.59
N PRO A 107 -7.26 7.59 8.86
CA PRO A 107 -8.20 7.44 9.98
C PRO A 107 -9.35 8.46 9.96
N ARG A 108 -9.07 9.75 9.68
CA ARG A 108 -10.13 10.78 9.55
C ARG A 108 -11.09 10.48 8.40
N THR A 109 -10.58 10.09 7.24
CA THR A 109 -11.38 9.72 6.07
C THR A 109 -12.28 8.51 6.39
N HIS A 110 -11.81 7.61 7.25
CA HIS A 110 -12.57 6.46 7.74
C HIS A 110 -13.44 6.75 8.97
N GLY A 111 -13.68 8.04 9.29
CA GLY A 111 -14.65 8.47 10.28
C GLY A 111 -14.12 8.61 11.72
N VAL A 112 -12.82 8.49 11.97
CA VAL A 112 -12.24 8.76 13.30
C VAL A 112 -12.21 10.28 13.54
N ARG A 113 -13.08 10.76 14.47
CA ARG A 113 -13.21 12.18 14.77
C ARG A 113 -12.61 12.58 16.12
N SER A 114 -12.44 11.61 17.02
CA SER A 114 -11.87 11.88 18.35
C SER A 114 -10.38 12.23 18.23
N LYS A 115 -10.02 13.41 18.76
CA LYS A 115 -8.63 13.86 18.77
C LYS A 115 -7.73 12.90 19.57
N VAL A 116 -8.20 12.43 20.73
CA VAL A 116 -7.45 11.48 21.57
C VAL A 116 -7.18 10.17 20.82
N LYS A 117 -8.16 9.63 20.09
CA LYS A 117 -7.96 8.42 19.26
C LYS A 117 -6.99 8.68 18.12
N LEU A 118 -7.05 9.86 17.50
CA LEU A 118 -6.13 10.21 16.40
C LEU A 118 -4.69 10.35 16.93
N ASP A 119 -4.50 10.99 18.10
CA ASP A 119 -3.19 11.16 18.73
C ASP A 119 -2.56 9.77 19.02
N ASP A 120 -3.34 8.83 19.57
CA ASP A 120 -2.91 7.45 19.84
C ASP A 120 -2.57 6.69 18.54
N ILE A 121 -3.40 6.81 17.49
CA ILE A 121 -3.13 6.18 16.18
C ILE A 121 -1.83 6.74 15.58
N VAL A 122 -1.65 8.06 15.61
CA VAL A 122 -0.45 8.71 15.05
C VAL A 122 0.80 8.25 15.78
N GLU A 123 0.81 8.24 17.12
CA GLU A 123 1.95 7.77 17.88
C GLU A 123 2.27 6.31 17.59
N ARG A 124 1.28 5.42 17.65
CA ARG A 124 1.48 4.00 17.37
C ARG A 124 2.01 3.75 15.97
N ALA A 125 1.46 4.40 14.96
CA ALA A 125 1.89 4.24 13.58
C ALA A 125 3.34 4.72 13.37
N LEU A 126 3.71 5.86 13.96
CA LEU A 126 5.08 6.37 13.89
C LEU A 126 6.09 5.50 14.65
N ARG A 127 5.68 4.90 15.78
CA ARG A 127 6.49 3.92 16.51
C ARG A 127 6.68 2.65 15.71
N SER A 128 5.62 2.11 15.08
CA SER A 128 5.68 0.92 14.24
C SER A 128 6.58 1.11 13.02
N ALA A 129 6.69 2.33 12.50
CA ALA A 129 7.60 2.67 11.41
C ALA A 129 9.00 3.11 11.90
N ALA A 130 9.31 2.96 13.18
CA ALA A 130 10.59 3.31 13.81
C ALA A 130 11.05 4.76 13.52
N ILE A 131 10.12 5.74 13.56
CA ILE A 131 10.44 7.15 13.28
C ILE A 131 9.96 8.09 14.40
N TRP A 132 9.21 7.60 15.39
CA TRP A 132 8.62 8.43 16.45
C TRP A 132 9.62 9.35 17.13
N ASP A 133 10.75 8.84 17.61
CA ASP A 133 11.72 9.61 18.36
C ASP A 133 12.40 10.71 17.54
N GLU A 134 12.43 10.58 16.22
CA GLU A 134 12.96 11.60 15.32
C GLU A 134 11.97 12.76 15.05
N VAL A 135 10.66 12.52 15.22
CA VAL A 135 9.62 13.46 14.76
C VAL A 135 8.66 13.94 15.84
N LYS A 136 8.62 13.30 17.02
CA LYS A 136 7.66 13.60 18.10
C LYS A 136 7.56 15.08 18.48
N ASP A 137 8.68 15.82 18.45
CA ASP A 137 8.74 17.23 18.81
C ASP A 137 8.40 18.19 17.65
N ARG A 138 8.16 17.64 16.45
CA ARG A 138 7.89 18.42 15.23
C ARG A 138 6.72 17.91 14.39
N LEU A 139 5.75 17.23 14.99
CA LEU A 139 4.60 16.63 14.31
C LEU A 139 3.80 17.63 13.46
N LYS A 140 3.80 18.92 13.84
CA LYS A 140 3.12 20.00 13.11
C LYS A 140 3.94 20.58 11.95
N LYS A 141 5.22 20.18 11.79
CA LYS A 141 6.05 20.63 10.68
C LYS A 141 5.66 19.91 9.38
N SER A 142 5.96 20.54 8.24
CA SER A 142 5.73 19.95 6.93
C SER A 142 6.51 18.64 6.75
N ALA A 143 5.85 17.61 6.24
CA ALA A 143 6.47 16.35 5.90
C ALA A 143 7.47 16.47 4.73
N LEU A 144 7.31 17.46 3.86
CA LEU A 144 8.21 17.67 2.71
C LEU A 144 9.62 18.11 3.13
N GLY A 145 9.80 18.63 4.34
CA GLY A 145 11.12 19.01 4.88
C GLY A 145 11.89 17.85 5.51
N MET A 146 11.39 16.63 5.45
CA MET A 146 12.04 15.43 5.98
C MET A 146 13.04 14.87 4.96
N SER A 147 14.06 14.11 5.43
CA SER A 147 14.95 13.36 4.53
C SER A 147 14.20 12.25 3.78
N GLY A 148 14.77 11.76 2.66
CA GLY A 148 14.13 10.72 1.85
C GLY A 148 13.79 9.46 2.67
N GLY A 149 14.72 8.97 3.48
CA GLY A 149 14.49 7.82 4.36
C GLY A 149 13.43 8.09 5.44
N GLN A 150 13.36 9.31 5.99
CA GLN A 150 12.31 9.71 6.92
C GLN A 150 10.94 9.78 6.21
N GLN A 151 10.90 10.33 5.00
CA GLN A 151 9.67 10.37 4.21
C GLN A 151 9.17 8.97 3.87
N GLN A 152 10.07 8.02 3.55
CA GLN A 152 9.70 6.63 3.29
C GLN A 152 9.09 5.97 4.53
N ARG A 153 9.73 6.13 5.71
CA ARG A 153 9.17 5.61 6.97
C ARG A 153 7.86 6.31 7.34
N LEU A 154 7.69 7.58 7.02
CA LEU A 154 6.41 8.28 7.18
C LEU A 154 5.31 7.67 6.29
N CYS A 155 5.62 7.33 5.03
CA CYS A 155 4.68 6.68 4.13
C CYS A 155 4.29 5.27 4.63
N ILE A 156 5.23 4.54 5.23
CA ILE A 156 4.95 3.26 5.91
C ILE A 156 4.01 3.49 7.10
N ALA A 157 4.31 4.46 7.98
CA ALA A 157 3.47 4.81 9.12
C ALA A 157 2.04 5.19 8.66
N ARG A 158 1.92 5.99 7.59
CA ARG A 158 0.64 6.38 7.00
C ARG A 158 -0.18 5.17 6.55
N ALA A 159 0.46 4.20 5.90
CA ALA A 159 -0.19 2.98 5.48
C ALA A 159 -0.64 2.11 6.68
N LEU A 160 0.18 2.02 7.73
CA LEU A 160 -0.14 1.26 8.94
C LEU A 160 -1.26 1.90 9.79
N ALA A 161 -1.43 3.23 9.71
CA ALA A 161 -2.41 3.97 10.52
C ALA A 161 -3.87 3.53 10.29
N VAL A 162 -4.18 2.99 9.11
CA VAL A 162 -5.51 2.45 8.77
C VAL A 162 -5.67 0.97 9.10
N GLN A 163 -4.62 0.34 9.64
CA GLN A 163 -4.59 -1.08 10.02
C GLN A 163 -5.02 -2.01 8.87
N PRO A 164 -4.33 -1.98 7.72
CA PRO A 164 -4.67 -2.84 6.60
C PRO A 164 -4.43 -4.32 6.95
N GLU A 165 -5.18 -5.21 6.34
CA GLU A 165 -5.01 -6.66 6.48
C GLU A 165 -3.78 -7.16 5.70
N VAL A 166 -3.45 -6.48 4.61
CA VAL A 166 -2.27 -6.73 3.77
C VAL A 166 -1.55 -5.42 3.51
N LEU A 167 -0.22 -5.43 3.64
CA LEU A 167 0.63 -4.30 3.27
C LEU A 167 1.52 -4.70 2.10
N LEU A 168 1.31 -4.07 0.96
CA LEU A 168 2.15 -4.21 -0.23
C LEU A 168 3.30 -3.20 -0.15
N MET A 169 4.53 -3.67 -0.38
CA MET A 169 5.73 -2.82 -0.38
C MET A 169 6.47 -2.99 -1.70
N ASP A 170 6.56 -1.92 -2.48
CA ASP A 170 7.29 -1.90 -3.75
C ASP A 170 8.69 -1.33 -3.49
N GLU A 171 9.70 -2.19 -3.41
CA GLU A 171 11.12 -1.88 -3.14
C GLU A 171 11.33 -0.84 -2.01
N PRO A 172 10.85 -1.09 -0.78
CA PRO A 172 10.79 -0.08 0.30
C PRO A 172 12.16 0.38 0.83
N THR A 173 13.24 -0.29 0.47
CA THR A 173 14.61 -0.03 0.95
C THR A 173 15.51 0.63 -0.09
N SER A 174 14.99 1.01 -1.26
CA SER A 174 15.76 1.61 -2.34
C SER A 174 15.95 3.15 -2.21
N ALA A 175 15.55 3.73 -1.08
CA ALA A 175 15.66 5.17 -0.81
C ALA A 175 16.83 5.49 0.11
#